data_1b6c09fdfe67fd774d264ae5950b8560
#
_entry.id   1b6c09fdfe67fd774d264ae5950b8560
#
_cell.length_a   1.000
_cell.length_b   1.000
_cell.length_c   1.000
_cell.angle_alpha   90.00
_cell.angle_beta   90.00
_cell.angle_gamma   90.00
#
_symmetry.space_group_name_H-M   'P 1'
#
loop_
_entity.id
_entity.type
_entity.pdbx_description
1 polymer ?
#
loop_
_entity_poly.entity_id
_entity_poly.type
_entity_poly.pdbx_seq_one_letter_code
_entity_poly.pdbx_strand_id
1 'polypeptide(L)'
;LIKATPLQLRCADGTLLAAREYAGGEAGAVVISAALGVPQGFYAAHAAWLASLGYHVISFDNRGFGDSAKGGPIDLADWGRQDLEALLRHARSINPYHFLVGHSIGCQLPGLAPSSQHLSGAVFVAGTAPNLRYYPWSQRPALALLWYGLVPWFTRGRDSVAQSKLGLGKGPVLPSGAAAGWARWARSHDYLFSPEHGLDLSGYAQVRAPILAWNFADDTYAPKAASEALLRHYPAAAITRRGSEAQGSVGHFGYFREAHRDTLWRATADWLAQQSPNQQERARA
;
A
#
# COMPACT_ATOMS: atom_id res chain seq x y z
N LEU A 1 2.01 -11.07 -22.59
CA LEU A 1 2.11 -10.37 -21.30
C LEU A 1 3.08 -9.21 -21.44
N ILE A 2 2.69 -8.02 -20.99
CA ILE A 2 3.56 -6.84 -20.97
C ILE A 2 4.71 -7.10 -20.01
N LYS A 3 5.95 -6.93 -20.50
CA LYS A 3 7.16 -7.15 -19.69
C LYS A 3 7.49 -5.89 -18.89
N ALA A 4 7.97 -6.09 -17.68
CA ALA A 4 8.49 -5.02 -16.85
C ALA A 4 9.82 -4.51 -17.38
N THR A 5 10.01 -3.19 -17.38
CA THR A 5 11.29 -2.53 -17.58
C THR A 5 11.82 -2.05 -16.23
N PRO A 6 13.05 -2.35 -15.83
CA PRO A 6 13.64 -1.82 -14.62
C PRO A 6 13.74 -0.28 -14.67
N LEU A 7 13.38 0.35 -13.56
CA LEU A 7 13.49 1.80 -13.36
C LEU A 7 14.22 2.08 -12.05
N GLN A 8 15.12 3.06 -12.04
CA GLN A 8 15.63 3.66 -10.81
C GLN A 8 15.04 5.05 -10.64
N LEU A 9 14.39 5.28 -9.50
CA LEU A 9 13.81 6.57 -9.17
C LEU A 9 14.54 7.20 -7.99
N ARG A 10 14.87 8.49 -8.11
CA ARG A 10 15.53 9.23 -7.03
C ARG A 10 14.51 10.03 -6.23
N CYS A 11 14.47 9.80 -4.92
CA CYS A 11 13.71 10.59 -3.96
C CYS A 11 14.35 11.98 -3.77
N ALA A 12 13.60 12.90 -3.16
CA ALA A 12 14.06 14.26 -2.90
C ALA A 12 15.30 14.31 -1.97
N ASP A 13 15.41 13.34 -1.06
CA ASP A 13 16.57 13.19 -0.15
C ASP A 13 17.77 12.46 -0.78
N GLY A 14 17.71 12.16 -2.08
CA GLY A 14 18.76 11.47 -2.83
C GLY A 14 18.69 9.95 -2.81
N THR A 15 17.83 9.33 -2.01
CA THR A 15 17.66 7.86 -1.97
C THR A 15 17.24 7.34 -3.33
N LEU A 16 17.84 6.24 -3.77
CA LEU A 16 17.48 5.54 -5.00
C LEU A 16 16.54 4.37 -4.69
N LEU A 17 15.41 4.35 -5.38
CA LEU A 17 14.44 3.27 -5.31
C LEU A 17 14.51 2.41 -6.57
N ALA A 18 14.45 1.10 -6.39
CA ALA A 18 14.26 0.15 -7.47
C ALA A 18 12.75 0.04 -7.75
N ALA A 19 12.38 0.31 -8.99
CA ALA A 19 11.02 0.21 -9.49
C ALA A 19 10.97 -0.63 -10.77
N ARG A 20 9.77 -0.98 -11.18
CA ARG A 20 9.46 -1.65 -12.44
C ARG A 20 8.32 -0.93 -13.12
N GLU A 21 8.54 -0.57 -14.37
CA GLU A 21 7.51 -0.01 -15.24
C GLU A 21 6.93 -1.08 -16.15
N TYR A 22 5.63 -1.03 -16.31
CA TYR A 22 4.85 -1.85 -17.26
C TYR A 22 4.18 -0.85 -18.20
N ALA A 23 4.79 -0.62 -19.36
CA ALA A 23 4.31 0.36 -20.31
C ALA A 23 2.94 -0.08 -20.87
N GLY A 24 1.95 0.77 -20.65
CA GLY A 24 0.59 0.64 -21.18
C GLY A 24 0.29 1.73 -22.20
N GLY A 25 -0.98 2.08 -22.33
CA GLY A 25 -1.47 3.17 -23.18
C GLY A 25 -1.80 4.43 -22.37
N GLU A 26 -2.88 5.10 -22.77
CA GLU A 26 -3.29 6.41 -22.25
C GLU A 26 -4.40 6.34 -21.17
N ALA A 27 -4.75 5.16 -20.67
CA ALA A 27 -5.84 5.00 -19.70
C ALA A 27 -5.53 5.68 -18.34
N GLY A 28 -4.27 5.96 -18.06
CA GLY A 28 -3.77 6.58 -16.84
C GLY A 28 -2.49 5.93 -16.35
N ALA A 29 -1.88 6.49 -15.31
CA ALA A 29 -0.75 5.89 -14.62
C ALA A 29 -1.19 5.28 -13.28
N VAL A 30 -0.67 4.12 -12.91
CA VAL A 30 -1.00 3.42 -11.64
C VAL A 30 0.26 3.14 -10.85
N VAL A 31 0.35 3.64 -9.63
CA VAL A 31 1.40 3.26 -8.68
C VAL A 31 0.89 2.13 -7.79
N ILE A 32 1.67 1.06 -7.65
CA ILE A 32 1.38 -0.03 -6.71
C ILE A 32 2.27 0.14 -5.47
N SER A 33 1.66 0.48 -4.33
CA SER A 33 2.33 0.60 -3.04
C SER A 33 2.18 -0.68 -2.23
N ALA A 34 3.29 -1.34 -1.97
CA ALA A 34 3.37 -2.69 -1.45
C ALA A 34 3.00 -2.81 0.04
N ALA A 35 2.62 -4.02 0.46
CA ALA A 35 2.51 -4.39 1.88
C ALA A 35 3.88 -4.50 2.55
N LEU A 36 3.90 -4.40 3.88
CA LEU A 36 5.12 -4.58 4.68
C LEU A 36 5.75 -5.96 4.39
N GLY A 37 7.00 -5.96 3.97
CA GLY A 37 7.74 -7.20 3.72
C GLY A 37 7.39 -7.91 2.41
N VAL A 38 6.62 -7.30 1.52
CA VAL A 38 6.23 -7.87 0.23
C VAL A 38 7.01 -7.17 -0.90
N PRO A 39 7.87 -7.88 -1.65
CA PRO A 39 8.64 -7.26 -2.72
C PRO A 39 7.76 -6.93 -3.92
N GLN A 40 8.17 -5.92 -4.70
CA GLN A 40 7.45 -5.45 -5.90
C GLN A 40 7.12 -6.56 -6.91
N GLY A 41 7.97 -7.60 -6.99
CA GLY A 41 7.76 -8.73 -7.89
C GLY A 41 6.49 -9.54 -7.59
N PHE A 42 5.96 -9.49 -6.36
CA PHE A 42 4.71 -10.12 -5.98
C PHE A 42 3.51 -9.57 -6.77
N TYR A 43 3.57 -8.31 -7.15
CA TYR A 43 2.49 -7.61 -7.86
C TYR A 43 2.60 -7.70 -9.39
N ALA A 44 3.61 -8.40 -9.92
CA ALA A 44 3.96 -8.40 -11.34
C ALA A 44 2.80 -8.84 -12.26
N ALA A 45 2.06 -9.89 -11.88
CA ALA A 45 0.93 -10.38 -12.68
C ALA A 45 -0.20 -9.33 -12.75
N HIS A 46 -0.54 -8.71 -11.61
CA HIS A 46 -1.56 -7.67 -11.56
C HIS A 46 -1.14 -6.41 -12.32
N ALA A 47 0.13 -5.99 -12.17
CA ALA A 47 0.68 -4.85 -12.90
C ALA A 47 0.66 -5.07 -14.42
N ALA A 48 1.14 -6.23 -14.89
CA ALA A 48 1.13 -6.57 -16.31
C ALA A 48 -0.29 -6.67 -16.89
N TRP A 49 -1.24 -7.14 -16.08
CA TRP A 49 -2.64 -7.20 -16.48
C TRP A 49 -3.26 -5.81 -16.60
N LEU A 50 -3.07 -4.92 -15.61
CA LEU A 50 -3.53 -3.52 -15.71
C LEU A 50 -2.90 -2.81 -16.92
N ALA A 51 -1.61 -3.07 -17.18
CA ALA A 51 -0.94 -2.49 -18.34
C ALA A 51 -1.54 -3.01 -19.66
N SER A 52 -2.00 -4.26 -19.73
CA SER A 52 -2.72 -4.78 -20.89
C SER A 52 -4.08 -4.11 -21.14
N LEU A 53 -4.62 -3.42 -20.12
CA LEU A 53 -5.84 -2.59 -20.23
C LEU A 53 -5.53 -1.13 -20.58
N GLY A 54 -4.28 -0.79 -20.84
CA GLY A 54 -3.86 0.54 -21.26
C GLY A 54 -3.35 1.45 -20.14
N TYR A 55 -3.22 0.97 -18.90
CA TYR A 55 -2.60 1.75 -17.82
C TYR A 55 -1.06 1.67 -17.89
N HIS A 56 -0.37 2.78 -17.61
CA HIS A 56 1.05 2.76 -17.33
C HIS A 56 1.26 2.41 -15.85
N VAL A 57 1.81 1.25 -15.54
CA VAL A 57 1.86 0.75 -14.16
C VAL A 57 3.28 0.78 -13.62
N ILE A 58 3.45 1.24 -12.38
CA ILE A 58 4.73 1.32 -11.69
C ILE A 58 4.60 0.59 -10.35
N SER A 59 5.43 -0.43 -10.14
CA SER A 59 5.63 -1.07 -8.84
C SER A 59 7.03 -0.76 -8.33
N PHE A 60 7.24 -0.75 -7.02
CA PHE A 60 8.54 -0.40 -6.43
C PHE A 60 8.76 -1.10 -5.09
N ASP A 61 10.01 -1.24 -4.71
CA ASP A 61 10.42 -1.58 -3.35
C ASP A 61 10.71 -0.30 -2.57
N ASN A 62 10.16 -0.19 -1.36
CA ASN A 62 10.45 0.93 -0.48
C ASN A 62 11.94 0.94 -0.08
N ARG A 63 12.46 2.10 0.33
CA ARG A 63 13.84 2.27 0.81
C ARG A 63 14.24 1.20 1.82
N GLY A 64 15.43 0.66 1.68
CA GLY A 64 16.00 -0.37 2.54
C GLY A 64 15.42 -1.76 2.34
N PHE A 65 14.43 -1.95 1.45
CA PHE A 65 13.77 -3.23 1.21
C PHE A 65 13.96 -3.71 -0.24
N GLY A 66 13.95 -5.03 -0.44
CA GLY A 66 14.02 -5.66 -1.76
C GLY A 66 15.27 -5.23 -2.54
N ASP A 67 15.05 -4.71 -3.74
CA ASP A 67 16.09 -4.23 -4.65
C ASP A 67 16.44 -2.74 -4.42
N SER A 68 15.71 -2.00 -3.55
CA SER A 68 16.00 -0.60 -3.24
C SER A 68 17.24 -0.44 -2.37
N ALA A 69 17.94 0.70 -2.51
CA ALA A 69 19.20 0.98 -1.83
C ALA A 69 19.11 0.73 -0.33
N LYS A 70 20.05 -0.05 0.17
CA LYS A 70 20.19 -0.44 1.58
C LYS A 70 21.24 0.47 2.25
N GLY A 71 20.93 0.93 3.44
CA GLY A 71 21.86 1.72 4.26
C GLY A 71 21.18 2.83 5.03
N GLY A 72 21.77 3.17 6.18
CA GLY A 72 21.27 4.18 7.09
C GLY A 72 20.03 3.79 7.89
N PRO A 73 19.66 4.62 8.86
CA PRO A 73 18.44 4.44 9.64
C PRO A 73 17.21 4.68 8.76
N ILE A 74 16.24 3.77 8.81
CA ILE A 74 14.97 3.87 8.08
C ILE A 74 13.88 4.31 9.06
N ASP A 75 13.24 5.45 8.79
CA ASP A 75 11.95 5.78 9.39
C ASP A 75 10.83 5.23 8.48
N LEU A 76 9.90 4.49 9.06
CA LEU A 76 8.76 3.96 8.32
C LEU A 76 7.91 5.04 7.64
N ALA A 77 7.82 6.24 8.24
CA ALA A 77 7.09 7.36 7.67
C ALA A 77 7.71 7.87 6.35
N ASP A 78 9.02 7.64 6.13
CA ASP A 78 9.68 8.01 4.86
C ASP A 78 9.22 7.16 3.67
N TRP A 79 8.66 5.97 3.91
CA TRP A 79 7.99 5.20 2.86
C TRP A 79 6.80 5.97 2.24
N GLY A 80 6.15 6.84 3.04
CA GLY A 80 5.12 7.77 2.55
C GLY A 80 5.70 9.10 2.07
N ARG A 81 6.44 9.79 2.98
CA ARG A 81 6.90 11.17 2.77
C ARG A 81 7.88 11.32 1.62
N GLN A 82 8.68 10.29 1.34
CA GLN A 82 9.75 10.34 0.35
C GLN A 82 9.53 9.34 -0.79
N ASP A 83 9.28 8.05 -0.45
CA ASP A 83 9.25 7.00 -1.47
C ASP A 83 7.95 7.09 -2.29
N LEU A 84 6.79 6.97 -1.65
CA LEU A 84 5.52 7.09 -2.34
C LEU A 84 5.35 8.45 -3.02
N GLU A 85 5.80 9.54 -2.37
CA GLU A 85 5.81 10.88 -2.96
C GLU A 85 6.57 10.91 -4.29
N ALA A 86 7.78 10.34 -4.35
CA ALA A 86 8.57 10.30 -5.57
C ALA A 86 7.86 9.52 -6.69
N LEU A 87 7.24 8.38 -6.35
CA LEU A 87 6.51 7.56 -7.32
C LEU A 87 5.24 8.25 -7.84
N LEU A 88 4.49 8.95 -6.98
CA LEU A 88 3.30 9.68 -7.39
C LEU A 88 3.64 10.87 -8.29
N ARG A 89 4.71 11.61 -7.98
CA ARG A 89 5.22 12.68 -8.86
C ARG A 89 5.63 12.15 -10.22
N HIS A 90 6.34 11.00 -10.24
CA HIS A 90 6.73 10.36 -11.49
C HIS A 90 5.51 9.89 -12.29
N ALA A 91 4.56 9.20 -11.66
CA ALA A 91 3.33 8.78 -12.31
C ALA A 91 2.55 9.95 -12.92
N ARG A 92 2.46 11.08 -12.19
CA ARG A 92 1.81 12.30 -12.67
C ARG A 92 2.52 12.92 -13.88
N SER A 93 3.85 12.80 -13.97
CA SER A 93 4.59 13.29 -15.14
C SER A 93 4.35 12.44 -16.39
N ILE A 94 3.97 11.16 -16.21
CA ILE A 94 3.60 10.26 -17.32
C ILE A 94 2.18 10.53 -17.78
N ASN A 95 1.24 10.62 -16.82
CA ASN A 95 -0.16 10.85 -17.12
C ASN A 95 -0.82 11.70 -16.00
N PRO A 96 -1.52 12.81 -16.33
CA PRO A 96 -2.21 13.63 -15.33
C PRO A 96 -3.27 12.83 -14.56
N TYR A 97 -3.89 11.82 -15.20
CA TYR A 97 -4.78 10.87 -14.55
C TYR A 97 -3.97 9.73 -13.95
N HIS A 98 -3.68 9.84 -12.67
CA HIS A 98 -2.89 8.84 -11.98
C HIS A 98 -3.60 8.32 -10.73
N PHE A 99 -3.34 7.05 -10.46
CA PHE A 99 -4.05 6.24 -9.48
C PHE A 99 -3.06 5.57 -8.54
N LEU A 100 -3.55 5.21 -7.36
CA LEU A 100 -2.81 4.40 -6.39
C LEU A 100 -3.53 3.06 -6.20
N VAL A 101 -2.80 1.95 -6.22
CA VAL A 101 -3.23 0.66 -5.67
C VAL A 101 -2.36 0.39 -4.45
N GLY A 102 -2.91 0.61 -3.26
CA GLY A 102 -2.23 0.32 -2.00
C GLY A 102 -2.59 -1.08 -1.51
N HIS A 103 -1.62 -1.79 -0.94
CA HIS A 103 -1.84 -3.05 -0.24
C HIS A 103 -1.40 -2.92 1.22
N SER A 104 -2.31 -3.22 2.16
CA SER A 104 -2.01 -3.23 3.60
C SER A 104 -1.41 -1.89 4.07
N ILE A 105 -0.12 -1.85 4.47
CA ILE A 105 0.56 -0.60 4.84
C ILE A 105 0.59 0.41 3.69
N GLY A 106 0.63 -0.05 2.43
CA GLY A 106 0.56 0.82 1.26
C GLY A 106 -0.71 1.67 1.19
N CYS A 107 -1.77 1.30 1.90
CA CYS A 107 -3.00 2.10 2.05
C CYS A 107 -2.89 3.18 3.14
N GLN A 108 -1.89 3.06 4.01
CA GLN A 108 -1.69 3.99 5.13
C GLN A 108 -0.87 5.22 4.73
N LEU A 109 0.02 5.06 3.76
CA LEU A 109 1.04 6.03 3.38
C LEU A 109 0.53 7.26 2.60
N PRO A 110 -0.60 7.21 1.85
CA PRO A 110 -1.00 8.33 0.97
C PRO A 110 -1.09 9.67 1.67
N GLY A 111 -1.64 9.73 2.88
CA GLY A 111 -1.74 11.01 3.60
C GLY A 111 -0.40 11.60 4.05
N LEU A 112 0.70 10.83 3.98
CA LEU A 112 2.06 11.30 4.22
C LEU A 112 2.75 11.80 2.94
N ALA A 113 2.19 11.50 1.76
CA ALA A 113 2.73 11.88 0.45
C ALA A 113 1.95 13.09 -0.10
N PRO A 114 2.52 14.29 -0.17
CA PRO A 114 1.82 15.50 -0.62
C PRO A 114 1.16 15.36 -1.99
N SER A 115 1.77 14.65 -2.93
CA SER A 115 1.22 14.43 -4.27
C SER A 115 -0.06 13.59 -4.29
N SER A 116 -0.43 12.93 -3.18
CA SER A 116 -1.67 12.17 -3.09
C SER A 116 -2.94 13.03 -3.20
N GLN A 117 -2.85 14.35 -2.93
CA GLN A 117 -3.95 15.30 -3.16
C GLN A 117 -4.37 15.41 -4.65
N HIS A 118 -3.50 14.97 -5.56
CA HIS A 118 -3.71 15.05 -7.01
C HIS A 118 -4.15 13.71 -7.64
N LEU A 119 -4.31 12.66 -6.83
CA LEU A 119 -4.79 11.37 -7.33
C LEU A 119 -6.17 11.51 -7.97
N SER A 120 -6.38 10.79 -9.07
CA SER A 120 -7.69 10.63 -9.71
C SER A 120 -8.56 9.58 -9.01
N GLY A 121 -7.93 8.63 -8.32
CA GLY A 121 -8.58 7.61 -7.51
C GLY A 121 -7.57 6.74 -6.79
N ALA A 122 -7.99 6.06 -5.73
CA ALA A 122 -7.17 5.12 -5.00
C ALA A 122 -7.91 3.80 -4.74
N VAL A 123 -7.20 2.70 -4.84
CA VAL A 123 -7.69 1.36 -4.50
C VAL A 123 -6.95 0.88 -3.27
N PHE A 124 -7.66 0.63 -2.19
CA PHE A 124 -7.10 0.13 -0.95
C PHE A 124 -7.45 -1.34 -0.80
N VAL A 125 -6.44 -2.20 -0.89
CA VAL A 125 -6.58 -3.65 -0.74
C VAL A 125 -6.08 -4.06 0.64
N ALA A 126 -6.98 -4.63 1.46
CA ALA A 126 -6.66 -5.07 2.81
C ALA A 126 -5.97 -3.97 3.66
N GLY A 127 -6.36 -2.70 3.42
CA GLY A 127 -5.84 -1.55 4.17
C GLY A 127 -6.29 -1.62 5.63
N THR A 128 -5.40 -1.28 6.56
CA THR A 128 -5.67 -1.44 7.99
C THR A 128 -4.88 -0.45 8.84
N ALA A 129 -5.43 -0.05 9.98
CA ALA A 129 -4.73 0.61 11.08
C ALA A 129 -4.64 -0.38 12.26
N PRO A 130 -3.62 -1.27 12.29
CA PRO A 130 -3.59 -2.37 13.25
C PRO A 130 -3.36 -1.85 14.68
N ASN A 131 -4.26 -2.26 15.59
CA ASN A 131 -4.15 -2.08 17.03
C ASN A 131 -4.87 -3.23 17.73
N LEU A 132 -4.38 -3.71 18.86
CA LEU A 132 -4.94 -4.90 19.57
C LEU A 132 -6.45 -4.83 19.75
N ARG A 133 -7.02 -3.65 19.97
CA ARG A 133 -8.47 -3.45 20.21
C ARG A 133 -9.36 -3.89 19.05
N TYR A 134 -8.82 -3.92 17.82
CA TYR A 134 -9.56 -4.28 16.61
C TYR A 134 -9.51 -5.77 16.26
N TYR A 135 -8.69 -6.54 16.97
CA TYR A 135 -8.53 -7.97 16.73
C TYR A 135 -9.35 -8.83 17.70
N PRO A 136 -9.80 -10.03 17.28
CA PRO A 136 -10.43 -10.99 18.17
C PRO A 136 -9.55 -11.32 19.39
N TRP A 137 -10.15 -11.58 20.52
CA TRP A 137 -9.44 -11.88 21.77
C TRP A 137 -8.42 -13.02 21.62
N SER A 138 -8.75 -14.04 20.81
CA SER A 138 -7.86 -15.18 20.54
C SER A 138 -6.56 -14.81 19.85
N GLN A 139 -6.52 -13.72 19.07
CA GLN A 139 -5.33 -13.28 18.34
C GLN A 139 -4.48 -12.28 19.14
N ARG A 140 -5.07 -11.58 20.11
CA ARG A 140 -4.40 -10.50 20.86
C ARG A 140 -3.11 -10.93 21.56
N PRO A 141 -3.02 -12.12 22.23
CA PRO A 141 -1.78 -12.52 22.87
C PRO A 141 -0.61 -12.68 21.89
N ALA A 142 -0.85 -13.27 20.71
CA ALA A 142 0.17 -13.44 19.69
C ALA A 142 0.63 -12.09 19.10
N LEU A 143 -0.33 -11.18 18.83
CA LEU A 143 -0.03 -9.83 18.34
C LEU A 143 0.67 -8.98 19.41
N ALA A 144 0.29 -9.12 20.68
CA ALA A 144 0.99 -8.46 21.77
C ALA A 144 2.43 -8.95 21.88
N LEU A 145 2.66 -10.27 21.83
CA LEU A 145 4.01 -10.84 21.80
C LEU A 145 4.81 -10.30 20.61
N LEU A 146 4.20 -10.21 19.44
CA LEU A 146 4.84 -9.67 18.24
C LEU A 146 5.25 -8.21 18.42
N TRP A 147 4.31 -7.33 18.79
CA TRP A 147 4.56 -5.88 18.79
C TRP A 147 5.31 -5.38 20.03
N TYR A 148 5.14 -5.99 21.18
CA TYR A 148 5.81 -5.58 22.44
C TYR A 148 7.06 -6.40 22.75
N GLY A 149 7.20 -7.61 22.18
CA GLY A 149 8.31 -8.52 22.45
C GLY A 149 9.22 -8.75 21.23
N LEU A 150 8.75 -9.53 20.26
CA LEU A 150 9.60 -10.03 19.17
C LEU A 150 10.19 -8.90 18.31
N VAL A 151 9.36 -7.95 17.86
CA VAL A 151 9.86 -6.87 17.00
C VAL A 151 10.90 -6.02 17.75
N PRO A 152 10.65 -5.47 18.95
CA PRO A 152 11.67 -4.75 19.71
C PRO A 152 12.94 -5.55 19.98
N TRP A 153 12.81 -6.86 20.29
CA TRP A 153 13.94 -7.74 20.59
C TRP A 153 14.82 -7.98 19.35
N PHE A 154 14.20 -8.30 18.22
CA PHE A 154 14.96 -8.64 17.02
C PHE A 154 15.44 -7.45 16.20
N THR A 155 14.90 -6.25 16.41
CA THR A 155 15.34 -5.03 15.69
C THR A 155 16.39 -4.23 16.44
N ARG A 156 16.48 -4.36 17.78
CA ARG A 156 17.39 -3.57 18.61
C ARG A 156 18.86 -3.79 18.19
N GLY A 157 19.55 -2.69 17.85
CA GLY A 157 20.96 -2.70 17.48
C GLY A 157 21.28 -3.47 16.15
N ARG A 158 20.28 -3.64 15.28
CA ARG A 158 20.44 -4.31 13.99
C ARG A 158 19.89 -3.46 12.85
N ASP A 159 20.50 -3.54 11.70
CA ASP A 159 20.02 -2.83 10.50
C ASP A 159 18.82 -3.52 9.85
N SER A 160 18.71 -4.84 9.99
CA SER A 160 17.63 -5.62 9.40
C SER A 160 17.23 -6.83 10.25
N VAL A 161 16.01 -7.32 10.01
CA VAL A 161 15.44 -8.48 10.68
C VAL A 161 14.80 -9.43 9.67
N ALA A 162 15.06 -10.75 9.83
CA ALA A 162 14.40 -11.77 9.00
C ALA A 162 12.91 -11.85 9.37
N GLN A 163 12.03 -11.85 8.36
CA GLN A 163 10.58 -11.95 8.56
C GLN A 163 10.18 -13.21 9.32
N SER A 164 10.88 -14.33 9.11
CA SER A 164 10.63 -15.58 9.82
C SER A 164 10.78 -15.48 11.34
N LYS A 165 11.69 -14.62 11.84
CA LYS A 165 11.83 -14.35 13.29
C LYS A 165 10.65 -13.58 13.89
N LEU A 166 9.90 -12.91 13.03
CA LEU A 166 8.70 -12.15 13.41
C LEU A 166 7.40 -12.92 13.14
N GLY A 167 7.48 -14.16 12.64
CA GLY A 167 6.29 -14.93 12.24
C GLY A 167 5.58 -14.38 10.99
N LEU A 168 6.25 -13.54 10.20
CA LEU A 168 5.70 -12.90 8.99
C LEU A 168 6.00 -13.69 7.70
N GLY A 169 6.45 -14.93 7.82
CA GLY A 169 6.76 -15.78 6.67
C GLY A 169 8.25 -15.81 6.28
N LYS A 170 8.53 -16.25 5.06
CA LYS A 170 9.91 -16.43 4.52
C LYS A 170 10.23 -15.38 3.44
N GLY A 171 9.83 -14.14 3.63
CA GLY A 171 10.14 -13.04 2.73
C GLY A 171 11.57 -12.50 2.86
N PRO A 172 11.96 -11.50 2.05
CA PRO A 172 13.22 -10.76 2.22
C PRO A 172 13.36 -10.16 3.62
N VAL A 173 14.57 -9.81 4.03
CA VAL A 173 14.79 -9.13 5.32
C VAL A 173 14.13 -7.76 5.33
N LEU A 174 13.56 -7.39 6.48
CA LEU A 174 12.99 -6.07 6.70
C LEU A 174 14.03 -5.11 7.28
N PRO A 175 14.05 -3.84 6.89
CA PRO A 175 14.78 -2.82 7.64
C PRO A 175 14.29 -2.78 9.09
N SER A 176 15.19 -2.85 10.05
CA SER A 176 14.82 -2.86 11.48
C SER A 176 14.05 -1.60 11.88
N GLY A 177 14.40 -0.43 11.33
CA GLY A 177 13.68 0.81 11.57
C GLY A 177 12.23 0.78 11.08
N ALA A 178 11.99 0.20 9.89
CA ALA A 178 10.63 0.04 9.37
C ALA A 178 9.80 -0.94 10.22
N ALA A 179 10.35 -2.10 10.59
CA ALA A 179 9.69 -3.06 11.45
C ALA A 179 9.40 -2.48 12.85
N ALA A 180 10.38 -1.80 13.46
CA ALA A 180 10.23 -1.14 14.76
C ALA A 180 9.20 0.00 14.71
N GLY A 181 9.20 0.79 13.64
CA GLY A 181 8.21 1.84 13.38
C GLY A 181 6.80 1.29 13.32
N TRP A 182 6.60 0.21 12.54
CA TRP A 182 5.31 -0.47 12.45
C TRP A 182 4.81 -0.97 13.81
N ALA A 183 5.68 -1.63 14.60
CA ALA A 183 5.30 -2.09 15.92
C ALA A 183 5.04 -0.93 16.90
N ARG A 184 5.78 0.19 16.79
CA ARG A 184 5.53 1.41 17.57
C ARG A 184 4.15 1.97 17.27
N TRP A 185 3.79 2.10 15.99
CA TRP A 185 2.46 2.56 15.60
C TRP A 185 1.36 1.61 16.11
N ALA A 186 1.53 0.29 15.95
CA ALA A 186 0.54 -0.69 16.37
C ALA A 186 0.28 -0.69 17.89
N ARG A 187 1.24 -0.25 18.70
CA ARG A 187 1.11 -0.09 20.16
C ARG A 187 0.43 1.20 20.57
N SER A 188 0.43 2.20 19.70
CA SER A 188 -0.17 3.51 19.99
C SER A 188 -1.68 3.47 19.84
N HIS A 189 -2.39 4.27 20.66
CA HIS A 189 -3.86 4.22 20.72
C HIS A 189 -4.52 4.42 19.35
N ASP A 190 -4.03 5.38 18.57
CA ASP A 190 -4.58 5.70 17.26
C ASP A 190 -3.59 5.38 16.13
N TYR A 191 -2.80 4.30 16.31
CA TYR A 191 -1.85 3.83 15.32
C TYR A 191 -0.85 4.94 14.91
N LEU A 192 -0.56 5.07 13.59
CA LEU A 192 0.31 6.14 13.06
C LEU A 192 -0.27 7.55 13.28
N PHE A 193 -1.58 7.64 13.54
CA PHE A 193 -2.29 8.90 13.74
C PHE A 193 -2.15 9.45 15.16
N SER A 194 -1.54 8.71 16.07
CA SER A 194 -1.30 9.16 17.44
C SER A 194 -0.31 10.34 17.47
N PRO A 195 -0.61 11.43 18.21
CA PRO A 195 0.21 12.66 18.25
C PRO A 195 1.66 12.43 18.71
N GLU A 196 1.89 11.40 19.51
CA GLU A 196 3.23 11.06 20.01
C GLU A 196 4.24 10.70 18.90
N HIS A 197 3.78 10.43 17.69
CA HIS A 197 4.67 10.15 16.55
C HIS A 197 5.23 11.42 15.90
N GLY A 198 4.65 12.60 16.18
CA GLY A 198 5.11 13.88 15.64
C GLY A 198 5.00 13.98 14.12
N LEU A 199 4.07 13.21 13.50
CA LEU A 199 3.87 13.20 12.05
C LEU A 199 2.95 14.35 11.64
N ASP A 200 3.25 14.99 10.51
CA ASP A 200 2.28 15.85 9.85
C ASP A 200 1.23 14.96 9.16
N LEU A 201 0.03 15.03 9.67
CA LEU A 201 -1.12 14.23 9.20
C LEU A 201 -2.11 15.06 8.37
N SER A 202 -1.80 16.34 8.11
CA SER A 202 -2.68 17.25 7.37
C SER A 202 -3.03 16.73 5.96
N GLY A 203 -2.11 15.99 5.34
CA GLY A 203 -2.30 15.44 4.01
C GLY A 203 -3.45 14.42 3.90
N TYR A 204 -3.81 13.73 5.00
CA TYR A 204 -4.94 12.78 4.97
C TYR A 204 -6.27 13.48 4.67
N ALA A 205 -6.49 14.68 5.20
CA ALA A 205 -7.69 15.47 4.91
C ALA A 205 -7.64 16.12 3.50
N GLN A 206 -6.48 16.14 2.86
CA GLN A 206 -6.30 16.70 1.51
C GLN A 206 -6.52 15.65 0.41
N VAL A 207 -6.53 14.36 0.72
CA VAL A 207 -6.87 13.30 -0.23
C VAL A 207 -8.37 13.35 -0.51
N ARG A 208 -8.74 13.92 -1.65
CA ARG A 208 -10.12 14.06 -2.13
C ARG A 208 -10.50 12.99 -3.17
N ALA A 209 -9.51 12.28 -3.69
CA ALA A 209 -9.71 11.21 -4.65
C ALA A 209 -10.68 10.16 -4.11
N PRO A 210 -11.62 9.64 -4.92
CA PRO A 210 -12.43 8.50 -4.53
C PRO A 210 -11.58 7.31 -4.15
N ILE A 211 -12.00 6.56 -3.12
CA ILE A 211 -11.30 5.38 -2.64
C ILE A 211 -12.21 4.15 -2.80
N LEU A 212 -11.72 3.14 -3.52
CA LEU A 212 -12.29 1.79 -3.53
C LEU A 212 -11.56 0.95 -2.49
N ALA A 213 -12.25 0.58 -1.41
CA ALA A 213 -11.69 -0.20 -0.31
C ALA A 213 -12.16 -1.66 -0.38
N TRP A 214 -11.21 -2.58 -0.62
CA TRP A 214 -11.43 -4.03 -0.54
C TRP A 214 -11.05 -4.56 0.84
N ASN A 215 -12.02 -5.19 1.53
CA ASN A 215 -11.80 -5.89 2.79
C ASN A 215 -12.38 -7.31 2.69
N PHE A 216 -11.63 -8.30 3.12
CA PHE A 216 -11.98 -9.72 2.98
C PHE A 216 -12.33 -10.31 4.36
N ALA A 217 -13.45 -11.03 4.44
CA ALA A 217 -13.95 -11.56 5.71
C ALA A 217 -12.99 -12.58 6.37
N ASP A 218 -12.19 -13.27 5.54
CA ASP A 218 -11.18 -14.25 5.94
C ASP A 218 -9.77 -13.65 6.15
N ASP A 219 -9.63 -12.32 6.06
CA ASP A 219 -8.37 -11.64 6.31
C ASP A 219 -8.13 -11.43 7.81
N THR A 220 -7.24 -12.24 8.38
CA THR A 220 -6.87 -12.16 9.78
C THR A 220 -5.89 -11.03 10.10
N TYR A 221 -5.20 -10.45 9.10
CA TYR A 221 -4.29 -9.32 9.28
C TYR A 221 -5.01 -7.97 9.22
N ALA A 222 -6.10 -7.87 8.46
CA ALA A 222 -6.86 -6.65 8.29
C ALA A 222 -8.35 -6.86 8.62
N PRO A 223 -8.70 -7.10 9.90
CA PRO A 223 -10.09 -7.25 10.29
C PRO A 223 -10.85 -5.96 9.99
N LYS A 224 -12.14 -6.09 9.63
CA LYS A 224 -13.00 -4.97 9.20
C LYS A 224 -12.89 -3.75 10.12
N ALA A 225 -12.86 -3.96 11.43
CA ALA A 225 -12.75 -2.86 12.41
C ALA A 225 -11.44 -2.05 12.26
N ALA A 226 -10.32 -2.71 11.96
CA ALA A 226 -9.04 -2.06 11.73
C ALA A 226 -8.99 -1.35 10.36
N SER A 227 -9.67 -1.90 9.35
CA SER A 227 -9.82 -1.24 8.03
C SER A 227 -10.67 0.02 8.14
N GLU A 228 -11.81 -0.03 8.83
CA GLU A 228 -12.64 1.16 9.10
C GLU A 228 -11.90 2.20 9.94
N ALA A 229 -11.01 1.77 10.84
CA ALA A 229 -10.17 2.69 11.60
C ALA A 229 -9.20 3.48 10.72
N LEU A 230 -8.66 2.87 9.66
CA LEU A 230 -7.84 3.57 8.66
C LEU A 230 -8.69 4.53 7.82
N LEU A 231 -9.82 4.06 7.30
CA LEU A 231 -10.64 4.81 6.35
C LEU A 231 -11.20 6.11 6.95
N ARG A 232 -11.43 6.17 8.26
CA ARG A 232 -11.87 7.39 8.97
C ARG A 232 -10.90 8.56 8.85
N HIS A 233 -9.64 8.29 8.57
CA HIS A 233 -8.62 9.33 8.41
C HIS A 233 -8.58 9.95 7.00
N TYR A 234 -9.43 9.50 6.09
CA TYR A 234 -9.63 10.09 4.76
C TYR A 234 -11.00 10.79 4.66
N PRO A 235 -11.27 11.84 5.46
CA PRO A 235 -12.62 12.41 5.60
C PRO A 235 -13.13 13.11 4.34
N ALA A 236 -12.23 13.55 3.44
CA ALA A 236 -12.59 14.23 2.20
C ALA A 236 -12.82 13.27 1.02
N ALA A 237 -12.48 11.98 1.17
CA ALA A 237 -12.61 10.99 0.10
C ALA A 237 -14.00 10.34 0.09
N ALA A 238 -14.58 10.17 -1.10
CA ALA A 238 -15.75 9.32 -1.29
C ALA A 238 -15.31 7.84 -1.25
N ILE A 239 -15.74 7.08 -0.23
CA ILE A 239 -15.27 5.72 0.00
C ILE A 239 -16.31 4.70 -0.44
N THR A 240 -15.98 3.90 -1.46
CA THR A 240 -16.72 2.72 -1.89
C THR A 240 -16.14 1.48 -1.21
N ARG A 241 -16.93 0.81 -0.37
CA ARG A 241 -16.51 -0.40 0.33
C ARG A 241 -16.93 -1.63 -0.44
N ARG A 242 -16.02 -2.57 -0.64
CA ARG A 242 -16.30 -3.88 -1.22
C ARG A 242 -15.71 -5.00 -0.38
N GLY A 243 -16.42 -6.11 -0.28
CA GLY A 243 -15.99 -7.36 0.35
C GLY A 243 -16.20 -8.52 -0.59
N SER A 244 -15.52 -9.63 -0.36
CA SER A 244 -15.69 -10.86 -1.12
C SER A 244 -16.38 -11.93 -0.27
N GLU A 245 -17.61 -11.71 0.16
CA GLU A 245 -18.36 -12.76 0.86
C GLU A 245 -18.71 -13.94 -0.06
N ALA A 246 -18.71 -13.72 -1.37
CA ALA A 246 -19.19 -14.67 -2.38
C ALA A 246 -18.09 -15.41 -3.16
N GLN A 247 -16.79 -15.20 -2.94
CA GLN A 247 -15.76 -15.65 -3.89
C GLN A 247 -14.68 -16.58 -3.31
N GLY A 248 -14.97 -17.30 -2.25
CA GLY A 248 -14.01 -18.20 -1.61
C GLY A 248 -12.97 -17.47 -0.75
N SER A 249 -11.94 -18.19 -0.32
CA SER A 249 -10.89 -17.64 0.53
C SER A 249 -9.95 -16.73 -0.25
N VAL A 250 -9.93 -15.43 0.06
CA VAL A 250 -9.01 -14.43 -0.51
C VAL A 250 -7.88 -14.13 0.47
N GLY A 251 -8.21 -13.87 1.74
CA GLY A 251 -7.27 -13.50 2.78
C GLY A 251 -6.50 -12.23 2.46
N HIS A 252 -5.39 -12.01 3.20
CA HIS A 252 -4.62 -10.76 3.09
C HIS A 252 -3.91 -10.57 1.75
N PHE A 253 -3.46 -11.67 1.12
CA PHE A 253 -2.59 -11.63 -0.07
C PHE A 253 -3.27 -12.11 -1.34
N GLY A 254 -4.42 -12.76 -1.23
CA GLY A 254 -5.04 -13.46 -2.36
C GLY A 254 -5.56 -12.56 -3.46
N TYR A 255 -5.94 -11.32 -3.13
CA TYR A 255 -6.39 -10.35 -4.14
C TYR A 255 -5.45 -10.29 -5.37
N PHE A 256 -4.13 -10.35 -5.16
CA PHE A 256 -3.13 -10.23 -6.24
C PHE A 256 -2.83 -11.54 -6.97
N ARG A 257 -3.54 -12.64 -6.66
CA ARG A 257 -3.42 -13.90 -7.40
C ARG A 257 -4.23 -13.87 -8.69
N GLU A 258 -3.70 -14.45 -9.75
CA GLU A 258 -4.35 -14.51 -11.07
C GLU A 258 -5.74 -15.16 -11.04
N ALA A 259 -5.99 -16.04 -10.09
CA ALA A 259 -7.31 -16.66 -9.88
C ALA A 259 -8.45 -15.63 -9.68
N HIS A 260 -8.12 -14.40 -9.27
CA HIS A 260 -9.08 -13.32 -9.05
C HIS A 260 -9.10 -12.28 -10.17
N ARG A 261 -8.45 -12.58 -11.31
CA ARG A 261 -8.35 -11.65 -12.45
C ARG A 261 -9.72 -11.29 -13.01
N ASP A 262 -10.56 -12.27 -13.28
CA ASP A 262 -11.84 -12.06 -13.94
C ASP A 262 -12.94 -11.58 -12.96
N THR A 263 -12.62 -11.45 -11.69
CA THR A 263 -13.52 -11.03 -10.62
C THR A 263 -13.03 -9.74 -9.97
N LEU A 264 -12.15 -9.84 -8.96
CA LEU A 264 -11.69 -8.69 -8.16
C LEU A 264 -10.90 -7.67 -8.99
N TRP A 265 -9.98 -8.14 -9.86
CA TRP A 265 -9.22 -7.23 -10.70
C TRP A 265 -10.10 -6.55 -11.72
N ARG A 266 -11.03 -7.32 -12.40
CA ARG A 266 -11.97 -6.75 -13.36
C ARG A 266 -12.83 -5.68 -12.71
N ALA A 267 -13.44 -5.97 -11.55
CA ALA A 267 -14.26 -5.00 -10.82
C ALA A 267 -13.47 -3.75 -10.40
N THR A 268 -12.17 -3.90 -10.12
CA THR A 268 -11.27 -2.78 -9.82
C THR A 268 -10.96 -1.97 -11.08
N ALA A 269 -10.65 -2.62 -12.21
CA ALA A 269 -10.37 -1.93 -13.46
C ALA A 269 -11.60 -1.15 -13.97
N ASP A 270 -12.79 -1.75 -13.86
CA ASP A 270 -14.05 -1.08 -14.23
C ASP A 270 -14.31 0.16 -13.35
N TRP A 271 -13.96 0.08 -12.05
CA TRP A 271 -14.05 1.23 -11.16
C TRP A 271 -13.00 2.31 -11.49
N LEU A 272 -11.73 1.93 -11.76
CA LEU A 272 -10.68 2.88 -12.17
C LEU A 272 -11.07 3.61 -13.47
N ALA A 273 -11.63 2.87 -14.42
CA ALA A 273 -12.09 3.44 -15.69
C ALA A 273 -13.15 4.55 -15.48
N GLN A 274 -14.05 4.38 -14.51
CA GLN A 274 -15.07 5.39 -14.16
C GLN A 274 -14.48 6.67 -13.57
N GLN A 275 -13.25 6.62 -13.04
CA GLN A 275 -12.55 7.79 -12.48
C GLN A 275 -11.75 8.56 -13.56
N SER A 276 -11.66 8.06 -14.79
CA SER A 276 -10.97 8.71 -15.91
C SER A 276 -11.95 9.56 -16.74
N PRO A 277 -11.68 10.85 -17.03
CA PRO A 277 -12.59 11.74 -17.77
C PRO A 277 -12.96 11.24 -19.17
N ASN A 278 -12.03 10.60 -19.87
CA ASN A 278 -12.28 10.05 -21.20
C ASN A 278 -13.44 9.04 -21.25
N GLN A 279 -13.79 8.41 -20.16
CA GLN A 279 -14.95 7.53 -20.08
C GLN A 279 -16.20 8.25 -19.56
N GLN A 280 -16.04 9.29 -18.74
CA GLN A 280 -17.18 10.13 -18.32
C GLN A 280 -17.77 10.91 -19.51
N GLU A 281 -16.94 11.36 -20.46
CA GLU A 281 -17.39 12.00 -21.69
C GLU A 281 -18.07 11.00 -22.63
N ARG A 282 -17.51 9.77 -22.78
CA ARG A 282 -18.14 8.69 -23.59
C ARG A 282 -19.45 8.16 -23.00
N ALA A 283 -19.64 8.25 -21.70
CA ALA A 283 -20.91 7.86 -21.04
C ALA A 283 -21.99 8.95 -21.11
N ARG A 284 -21.59 10.21 -21.47
CA ARG A 284 -22.50 11.34 -21.65
C ARG A 284 -22.85 11.62 -23.12
N ALA A 285 -22.15 10.99 -24.06
CA ALA A 285 -22.41 11.03 -25.50
C ALA A 285 -23.21 9.81 -25.97
#